data_b43e8a413a54c44c9ae9356c5daa85a8
#
_entry.id   b43e8a413a54c44c9ae9356c5daa85a8
#
_cell.length_a   1.000
_cell.length_b   1.000
_cell.length_c   1.000
_cell.angle_alpha   90.00
_cell.angle_beta   90.00
_cell.angle_gamma   90.00
#
_symmetry.space_group_name_H-M   'P 1'
#
loop_
_entity.id
_entity.type
_entity.pdbx_description
1 polymer ?
#
loop_
_entity_poly.entity_id
_entity_poly.type
_entity_poly.pdbx_seq_one_letter_code
_entity_poly.pdbx_strand_id
1 'polypeptide(L)' 'MDVHEKLQYLLDERGWTKYQLARKCGLSDATIANIFRRNTMPSIPTLEAICQGYGITLSQFFAEGEMVELTPDL' A
#
# COMPACT_ATOMS: atom_id res chain seq x y z
N MET A 1 6.81 3.34 -10.51
CA MET A 1 5.88 2.47 -9.79
C MET A 1 4.58 3.20 -9.53
N ASP A 2 3.47 2.50 -9.73
CA ASP A 2 2.15 3.07 -9.47
C ASP A 2 1.70 2.62 -8.09
N VAL A 3 1.53 3.56 -7.17
CA VAL A 3 1.17 3.25 -5.79
C VAL A 3 -0.15 2.49 -5.72
N HIS A 4 -1.13 2.92 -6.52
CA HIS A 4 -2.45 2.27 -6.49
C HIS A 4 -2.37 0.84 -6.99
N GLU A 5 -1.59 0.60 -8.04
CA GLU A 5 -1.41 -0.75 -8.54
C GLU A 5 -0.71 -1.64 -7.52
N LYS A 6 0.26 -1.08 -6.82
CA LYS A 6 0.97 -1.85 -5.81
C LYS A 6 0.04 -2.20 -4.65
N LEU A 7 -0.80 -1.26 -4.25
CA LEU A 7 -1.76 -1.51 -3.18
C LEU A 7 -2.73 -2.61 -3.58
N GLN A 8 -3.21 -2.57 -4.83
CA GLN A 8 -4.13 -3.59 -5.32
C GLN A 8 -3.43 -4.95 -5.42
N TYR A 9 -2.20 -4.96 -5.87
CA TYR A 9 -1.44 -6.19 -5.96
C TYR A 9 -1.30 -6.85 -4.59
N LEU A 10 -0.97 -6.07 -3.58
CA LEU A 10 -0.82 -6.60 -2.23
C LEU A 10 -2.14 -7.14 -1.68
N LEU A 11 -3.23 -6.44 -1.98
CA LEU A 11 -4.54 -6.88 -1.55
C LEU A 11 -4.89 -8.24 -2.17
N ASP A 12 -4.66 -8.34 -3.49
CA ASP A 12 -4.95 -9.57 -4.22
C ASP A 12 -4.07 -10.71 -3.76
N GLU A 13 -2.80 -10.42 -3.51
CA GLU A 13 -1.87 -11.44 -3.09
C GLU A 13 -2.28 -12.07 -1.76
N ARG A 14 -2.83 -11.25 -0.88
CA ARG A 14 -3.25 -11.76 0.43
C ARG A 14 -4.66 -12.31 0.42
N GLY A 15 -5.40 -12.10 -0.66
CA GLY A 15 -6.77 -12.56 -0.73
C GLY A 15 -7.70 -11.79 0.19
N TRP A 16 -7.37 -10.55 0.49
CA TRP A 16 -8.20 -9.73 1.39
C TRP A 16 -9.15 -8.86 0.59
N THR A 17 -10.24 -8.46 1.27
CA THR A 17 -11.11 -7.42 0.73
C THR A 17 -10.62 -6.09 1.24
N LYS A 18 -11.10 -5.02 0.61
CA LYS A 18 -10.79 -3.67 1.08
C LYS A 18 -11.27 -3.47 2.51
N TYR A 19 -12.40 -4.07 2.83
CA TYR A 19 -12.96 -4.01 4.16
C TYR A 19 -11.99 -4.62 5.19
N GLN A 20 -11.45 -5.79 4.85
CA GLN A 20 -10.49 -6.44 5.74
C GLN A 20 -9.22 -5.61 5.90
N LEU A 21 -8.76 -5.01 4.81
CA LEU A 21 -7.58 -4.15 4.89
C LEU A 21 -7.84 -2.95 5.80
N ALA A 22 -9.01 -2.32 5.65
CA ALA A 22 -9.34 -1.17 6.49
C ALA A 22 -9.26 -1.54 7.97
N ARG A 23 -9.77 -2.71 8.31
CA ARG A 23 -9.71 -3.16 9.69
C ARG A 23 -8.29 -3.38 10.16
N LYS A 24 -7.45 -3.95 9.31
CA LYS A 24 -6.09 -4.26 9.69
C LYS A 24 -5.23 -3.02 9.85
N CYS A 25 -5.53 -1.98 9.11
CA CYS A 25 -4.71 -0.76 9.21
C CYS A 25 -5.38 0.33 10.04
N GLY A 26 -6.56 0.07 10.57
CA GLY A 26 -7.22 1.03 11.46
C GLY A 26 -7.78 2.25 10.74
N LEU A 27 -8.09 2.13 9.47
CA LEU A 27 -8.67 3.22 8.71
C LEU A 27 -10.12 2.92 8.40
N SER A 28 -10.86 3.97 8.03
CA SER A 28 -12.28 3.77 7.70
C SER A 28 -12.43 3.11 6.35
N ASP A 29 -13.55 2.44 6.15
CA ASP A 29 -13.85 1.83 4.87
C ASP A 29 -13.87 2.86 3.76
N ALA A 30 -14.41 4.03 4.04
CA ALA A 30 -14.49 5.10 3.05
C ALA A 30 -13.10 5.56 2.62
N THR A 31 -12.20 5.69 3.57
CA THR A 31 -10.83 6.10 3.26
C THR A 31 -10.15 5.10 2.33
N ILE A 32 -10.28 3.83 2.66
CA ILE A 32 -9.69 2.78 1.83
C ILE A 32 -10.35 2.75 0.45
N ALA A 33 -11.67 2.84 0.41
CA ALA A 33 -12.37 2.79 -0.87
C ALA A 33 -11.95 3.94 -1.79
N ASN A 34 -11.80 5.14 -1.23
CA ASN A 34 -11.39 6.29 -2.02
C ASN A 34 -9.99 6.13 -2.58
N ILE A 35 -9.10 5.61 -1.79
CA ILE A 35 -7.73 5.38 -2.23
C ILE A 35 -7.72 4.36 -3.37
N PHE A 36 -8.44 3.26 -3.22
CA PHE A 36 -8.43 2.23 -4.24
C PHE A 36 -9.15 2.65 -5.52
N ARG A 37 -9.99 3.67 -5.45
CA ARG A 37 -10.61 4.22 -6.65
C ARG A 37 -9.72 5.22 -7.35
N ARG A 38 -8.53 5.48 -6.80
CA ARG A 38 -7.60 6.45 -7.33
C ARG A 38 -8.10 7.88 -7.24
N ASN A 39 -9.07 8.11 -6.35
CA ASN A 39 -9.54 9.47 -6.11
C ASN A 39 -8.57 10.25 -5.26
N THR A 40 -7.76 9.56 -4.48
CA THR A 40 -6.89 10.17 -3.49
C THR A 40 -5.57 9.45 -3.46
N MET A 41 -4.49 10.22 -3.43
CA MET A 41 -3.17 9.65 -3.17
C MET A 41 -2.99 9.67 -1.66
N PRO A 42 -2.67 8.54 -1.04
CA PRO A 42 -2.54 8.53 0.42
C PRO A 42 -1.35 9.38 0.87
N SER A 43 -1.52 10.05 1.99
CA SER A 43 -0.42 10.77 2.61
C SER A 43 0.56 9.75 3.18
N ILE A 44 1.74 10.21 3.56
CA ILE A 44 2.73 9.29 4.12
C ILE A 44 2.23 8.61 5.39
N PRO A 45 1.62 9.33 6.35
CA PRO A 45 1.09 8.64 7.53
C PRO A 45 0.03 7.60 7.19
N THR A 46 -0.83 7.92 6.22
CA THR A 46 -1.85 6.96 5.80
C THR A 46 -1.22 5.74 5.13
N LEU A 47 -0.24 5.98 4.29
CA LEU A 47 0.45 4.88 3.62
C LEU A 47 1.19 4.00 4.64
N GLU A 48 1.78 4.63 5.66
CA GLU A 48 2.41 3.86 6.73
C GLU A 48 1.42 2.95 7.43
N ALA A 49 0.23 3.47 7.71
CA ALA A 49 -0.80 2.66 8.37
C ALA A 49 -1.18 1.48 7.49
N ILE A 50 -1.32 1.72 6.21
CA ILE A 50 -1.66 0.66 5.27
C ILE A 50 -0.55 -0.38 5.22
N CYS A 51 0.69 0.07 5.17
CA CYS A 51 1.83 -0.86 5.16
C CYS A 51 1.86 -1.70 6.43
N GLN A 52 1.57 -1.09 7.57
CA GLN A 52 1.51 -1.84 8.81
C GLN A 52 0.42 -2.90 8.75
N GLY A 53 -0.71 -2.57 8.15
CA GLY A 53 -1.78 -3.53 7.95
C GLY A 53 -1.35 -4.70 7.10
N TYR A 54 -0.50 -4.45 6.11
CA TYR A 54 0.05 -5.51 5.27
C TYR A 54 1.22 -6.23 5.93
N GLY A 55 1.75 -5.68 7.00
CA GLY A 55 2.90 -6.30 7.67
C GLY A 55 4.23 -5.97 7.02
N ILE A 56 4.32 -4.84 6.36
CA ILE A 56 5.56 -4.42 5.70
C ILE A 56 5.88 -2.99 6.11
N THR A 57 7.11 -2.57 5.81
CA THR A 57 7.52 -1.19 6.06
C THR A 57 7.34 -0.38 4.79
N LEU A 58 7.41 0.94 4.92
CA LEU A 58 7.41 1.81 3.74
C LEU A 58 8.58 1.48 2.83
N SER A 59 9.72 1.20 3.44
CA SER A 59 10.90 0.82 2.68
C SER A 59 10.64 -0.40 1.83
N GLN A 60 10.00 -1.40 2.42
CA GLN A 60 9.67 -2.61 1.69
C GLN A 60 8.63 -2.35 0.60
N PHE A 61 7.70 -1.46 0.88
CA PHE A 61 6.68 -1.12 -0.09
C PHE A 61 7.29 -0.52 -1.35
N PHE A 62 8.27 0.36 -1.17
CA PHE A 62 8.90 1.05 -2.29
C PHE A 62 10.11 0.33 -2.86
N ALA A 63 10.56 -0.73 -2.23
CA ALA A 63 11.74 -1.46 -2.67
C ALA A 63 11.40 -2.56 -3.66
N GLU A 64 10.47 -2.30 -4.53
CA GLU A 64 10.00 -3.30 -5.44
C GLU A 64 10.73 -3.18 -6.75
N GLY A 65 11.27 -4.25 -7.23
CA GLY A 65 11.83 -4.29 -8.54
C GLY A 65 12.80 -3.17 -8.85
N GLU A 66 12.37 -2.27 -9.65
CA GLU A 66 13.24 -1.23 -10.16
C GLU A 66 13.89 -0.39 -9.10
N MET A 67 13.28 -0.26 -7.95
CA MET A 67 13.86 0.55 -6.92
C MET A 67 15.16 -0.05 -6.42
N VAL A 68 15.18 -1.32 -6.34
CA VAL A 68 16.34 -1.98 -5.85
C VAL A 68 17.50 -1.86 -6.81
N GLU A 69 17.20 -1.94 -8.05
CA GLU A 69 18.25 -1.88 -9.04
C GLU A 69 18.90 -0.56 -9.13
N LEU A 70 18.18 0.46 -8.86
CA LEU A 70 18.73 1.78 -9.01
C LEU A 70 19.82 2.07 -8.06
N THR A 71 19.82 1.39 -7.03
CA THR A 71 20.77 1.77 -6.08
C THR A 71 22.06 1.13 -6.25
N PRO A 72 22.34 0.66 -6.94
CA PRO A 72 23.51 -0.04 -6.89
C PRO A 72 24.75 0.66 -6.86
N ASP A 73 24.16 1.09 -6.68
CA ASP A 73 24.86 1.42 -6.53
C ASP A 73 25.37 1.67 -6.09
N LEU A 74 25.08 1.71 -6.15
CA LEU A 74 25.24 2.02 -5.77
C LEU A 74 25.73 1.99 -5.39
#